data_6c7e2378a161a51e8252d6adf07ecdd4
#
_entry.id   6c7e2378a161a51e8252d6adf07ecdd4
#
_cell.length_a   1.000
_cell.length_b   1.000
_cell.length_c   1.000
_cell.angle_alpha   90.00
_cell.angle_beta   90.00
_cell.angle_gamma   90.00
#
_symmetry.space_group_name_H-M   'P 1'
#
loop_
_entity.id
_entity.type
_entity.pdbx_description
1 polymer ?
#
loop_
_entity_poly.entity_id
_entity_poly.type
_entity_poly.pdbx_seq_one_letter_code
_entity_poly.pdbx_strand_id
1 'polypeptide(L)'
;MHGSQTARDKLGRQKGKTLLGQQADPETDDIRVDGQPLPAAAGYIYLMLNKPRGYVTTLSDEKGRQTAAQLVADCGQRVYPVGRLDMDSEGLLLFTNDGAFANRLMHPKHEVEKAYLVQVSGFSQEKFRQLAQPIVLDGYRIQPPVLRFLASKGDKCNFEIIIHEGRNRQIRRMCETAGMQVLRLRRIREGAVTLGNLPLGKWRHLTHEEVKELAR
;
A
#
# COMPACT_ATOMS: atom_id res chain seq x y z
N MET A 1 19.17 -26.91 10.75
CA MET A 1 18.69 -28.21 10.23
C MET A 1 17.85 -27.91 9.00
N HIS A 2 18.32 -28.33 7.80
CA HIS A 2 17.59 -28.08 6.55
C HIS A 2 16.55 -29.19 6.39
N GLY A 3 15.27 -28.87 6.56
CA GLY A 3 14.17 -29.80 6.29
C GLY A 3 14.19 -30.21 4.81
N SER A 4 14.12 -31.51 4.53
CA SER A 4 14.10 -32.02 3.16
C SER A 4 12.67 -31.97 2.63
N GLN A 5 12.45 -31.19 1.58
CA GLN A 5 11.17 -31.18 0.84
C GLN A 5 11.15 -32.33 -0.17
N THR A 6 10.05 -33.06 -0.25
CA THR A 6 9.82 -34.11 -1.25
C THR A 6 8.57 -33.79 -2.06
N ALA A 7 8.70 -33.76 -3.39
CA ALA A 7 7.57 -33.62 -4.31
C ALA A 7 7.17 -34.96 -4.90
N ARG A 8 5.87 -35.18 -5.22
CA ARG A 8 5.36 -36.36 -5.95
C ARG A 8 4.81 -35.96 -7.31
N ASP A 9 4.89 -36.87 -8.29
CA ASP A 9 4.27 -36.69 -9.59
C ASP A 9 2.73 -36.90 -9.53
N LYS A 10 2.02 -36.59 -10.66
CA LYS A 10 0.56 -36.76 -10.78
C LYS A 10 0.04 -38.19 -10.52
N LEU A 11 0.93 -39.17 -10.42
CA LEU A 11 0.63 -40.58 -10.11
C LEU A 11 0.99 -40.97 -8.66
N GLY A 12 1.34 -40.00 -7.80
CA GLY A 12 1.66 -40.23 -6.39
C GLY A 12 3.05 -40.82 -6.15
N ARG A 13 3.94 -40.84 -7.14
CA ARG A 13 5.30 -41.36 -6.99
C ARG A 13 6.22 -40.31 -6.36
N GLN A 14 7.03 -40.78 -5.41
CA GLN A 14 7.99 -39.93 -4.73
C GLN A 14 9.12 -39.53 -5.69
N LYS A 15 9.18 -38.27 -6.11
CA LYS A 15 10.26 -37.71 -6.92
C LYS A 15 11.38 -37.20 -6.02
N GLY A 16 12.05 -38.05 -5.29
CA GLY A 16 13.28 -37.70 -4.59
C GLY A 16 13.24 -36.42 -3.72
N LYS A 17 14.38 -36.05 -3.14
CA LYS A 17 14.55 -34.76 -2.43
C LYS A 17 14.56 -33.62 -3.45
N THR A 18 13.73 -32.58 -3.21
CA THR A 18 13.75 -31.37 -4.02
C THR A 18 15.09 -30.64 -3.94
N LEU A 19 15.57 -30.14 -5.08
CA LEU A 19 16.74 -29.28 -5.14
C LEU A 19 16.37 -27.85 -4.77
N LEU A 20 17.30 -27.11 -4.21
CA LEU A 20 17.13 -25.70 -3.91
C LEU A 20 16.77 -24.93 -5.21
N GLY A 21 15.64 -24.22 -5.22
CA GLY A 21 15.15 -23.48 -6.39
C GLY A 21 14.21 -24.26 -7.33
N GLN A 22 13.88 -25.52 -7.02
CA GLN A 22 12.87 -26.27 -7.76
C GLN A 22 11.47 -25.64 -7.54
N GLN A 23 10.77 -25.36 -8.63
CA GLN A 23 9.39 -24.86 -8.58
C GLN A 23 8.41 -26.02 -8.44
N ALA A 24 7.36 -25.81 -7.66
CA ALA A 24 6.25 -26.74 -7.51
C ALA A 24 4.93 -25.98 -7.64
N ASP A 25 3.93 -26.62 -8.26
CA ASP A 25 2.60 -26.07 -8.39
C ASP A 25 1.75 -26.57 -7.21
N PRO A 26 1.31 -25.68 -6.30
CA PRO A 26 0.54 -26.07 -5.13
C PRO A 26 -0.83 -26.63 -5.44
N GLU A 27 -1.38 -26.45 -6.66
CA GLU A 27 -2.67 -26.99 -7.08
C GLU A 27 -2.57 -28.42 -7.63
N THR A 28 -1.40 -28.79 -8.15
CA THR A 28 -1.22 -30.08 -8.84
C THR A 28 -0.20 -31.01 -8.21
N ASP A 29 0.73 -30.48 -7.42
CA ASP A 29 1.81 -31.24 -6.80
C ASP A 29 1.50 -31.56 -5.31
N ASP A 30 1.70 -32.84 -4.92
CA ASP A 30 1.65 -33.25 -3.50
C ASP A 30 2.95 -32.84 -2.80
N ILE A 31 2.95 -31.66 -2.22
CA ILE A 31 4.12 -31.09 -1.55
C ILE A 31 4.04 -31.40 -0.05
N ARG A 32 5.12 -32.01 0.48
CA ARG A 32 5.21 -32.37 1.90
C ARG A 32 6.50 -31.86 2.52
N VAL A 33 6.42 -31.38 3.75
CA VAL A 33 7.58 -31.02 4.58
C VAL A 33 7.63 -31.99 5.76
N ASP A 34 8.74 -32.71 5.92
CA ASP A 34 8.91 -33.74 6.95
C ASP A 34 7.79 -34.80 6.95
N GLY A 35 7.32 -35.18 5.74
CA GLY A 35 6.26 -36.16 5.54
C GLY A 35 4.83 -35.63 5.75
N GLN A 36 4.66 -34.42 6.26
CA GLN A 36 3.35 -33.79 6.44
C GLN A 36 2.95 -33.00 5.19
N PRO A 37 1.71 -33.13 4.69
CA PRO A 37 1.25 -32.31 3.57
C PRO A 37 1.25 -30.86 3.97
N LEU A 38 1.61 -29.98 3.01
CA LEU A 38 1.42 -28.56 3.22
C LEU A 38 -0.07 -28.28 3.47
N PRO A 39 -0.39 -27.45 4.47
CA PRO A 39 -1.77 -27.01 4.65
C PRO A 39 -2.27 -26.40 3.35
N ALA A 40 -3.53 -26.65 3.00
CA ALA A 40 -4.15 -26.01 1.86
C ALA A 40 -3.88 -24.49 1.90
N ALA A 41 -3.49 -23.92 0.76
CA ALA A 41 -3.21 -22.49 0.68
C ALA A 41 -4.43 -21.74 1.22
N ALA A 42 -4.26 -21.00 2.30
CA ALA A 42 -5.31 -20.14 2.80
C ALA A 42 -5.68 -19.16 1.69
N GLY A 43 -6.98 -19.01 1.42
CA GLY A 43 -7.47 -18.13 0.37
C GLY A 43 -6.88 -16.72 0.48
N TYR A 44 -6.81 -16.02 -0.63
CA TYR A 44 -6.35 -14.62 -0.62
C TYR A 44 -7.31 -13.74 0.16
N ILE A 45 -6.74 -12.84 0.96
CA ILE A 45 -7.48 -11.78 1.64
C ILE A 45 -6.97 -10.41 1.25
N TYR A 46 -7.88 -9.48 1.21
CA TYR A 46 -7.63 -8.10 0.81
C TYR A 46 -8.29 -7.19 1.83
N LEU A 47 -7.51 -6.33 2.47
CA LEU A 47 -7.96 -5.47 3.55
C LEU A 47 -7.68 -4.01 3.22
N MET A 48 -8.57 -3.13 3.69
CA MET A 48 -8.34 -1.70 3.76
C MET A 48 -8.29 -1.28 5.23
N LEU A 49 -7.18 -0.66 5.63
CA LEU A 49 -6.98 -0.03 6.93
C LEU A 49 -7.08 1.48 6.79
N ASN A 50 -7.79 2.14 7.72
CA ASN A 50 -7.64 3.58 7.94
C ASN A 50 -6.48 3.80 8.91
N LYS A 51 -5.26 3.88 8.38
CA LYS A 51 -4.02 4.00 9.16
C LYS A 51 -3.99 5.32 9.94
N PRO A 52 -3.82 5.33 11.25
CA PRO A 52 -3.59 6.55 12.02
C PRO A 52 -2.14 7.07 11.85
N ARG A 53 -1.91 8.32 12.22
CA ARG A 53 -0.55 8.88 12.38
C ARG A 53 0.15 8.18 13.54
N GLY A 54 1.48 8.21 13.53
CA GLY A 54 2.31 7.58 14.56
C GLY A 54 2.68 6.12 14.29
N TYR A 55 2.03 5.46 13.34
CA TYR A 55 2.32 4.08 12.95
C TYR A 55 3.22 4.02 11.73
N VAL A 56 4.30 3.24 11.80
CA VAL A 56 5.17 2.98 10.64
C VAL A 56 4.59 1.87 9.76
N THR A 57 4.74 2.01 8.44
CA THR A 57 4.29 1.00 7.49
C THR A 57 5.38 -0.05 7.30
N THR A 58 5.43 -1.03 8.20
CA THR A 58 6.32 -2.18 8.17
C THR A 58 5.67 -3.36 8.89
N LEU A 59 6.17 -4.57 8.67
CA LEU A 59 5.74 -5.78 9.41
C LEU A 59 6.37 -5.84 10.80
N SER A 60 7.63 -5.42 10.91
CA SER A 60 8.37 -5.35 12.16
C SER A 60 9.18 -4.06 12.21
N ASP A 61 9.48 -3.58 13.40
CA ASP A 61 10.29 -2.38 13.59
C ASP A 61 11.34 -2.61 14.69
N GLU A 62 12.61 -2.53 14.31
CA GLU A 62 13.74 -2.74 15.22
C GLU A 62 13.84 -1.66 16.31
N LYS A 63 13.22 -0.50 16.09
CA LYS A 63 13.20 0.61 17.03
C LYS A 63 12.02 0.57 18.01
N GLY A 64 11.21 -0.50 17.97
CA GLY A 64 10.06 -0.68 18.87
C GLY A 64 8.88 0.29 18.62
N ARG A 65 8.81 0.96 17.46
CA ARG A 65 7.69 1.83 17.12
C ARG A 65 6.46 1.01 16.77
N GLN A 66 5.29 1.57 16.99
CA GLN A 66 4.02 0.94 16.58
C GLN A 66 3.97 0.78 15.05
N THR A 67 3.54 -0.41 14.58
CA THR A 67 3.47 -0.72 13.16
C THR A 67 2.03 -0.81 12.66
N ALA A 68 1.81 -0.46 11.40
CA ALA A 68 0.50 -0.58 10.78
C ALA A 68 0.02 -2.06 10.70
N ALA A 69 0.96 -3.03 10.67
CA ALA A 69 0.65 -4.45 10.69
C ALA A 69 -0.01 -4.89 12.00
N GLN A 70 0.33 -4.29 13.14
CA GLN A 70 -0.32 -4.58 14.43
C GLN A 70 -1.82 -4.26 14.42
N LEU A 71 -2.24 -3.26 13.64
CA LEU A 71 -3.65 -2.85 13.55
C LEU A 71 -4.53 -3.82 12.76
N VAL A 72 -3.94 -4.73 12.02
CA VAL A 72 -4.63 -5.76 11.22
C VAL A 72 -4.27 -7.19 11.68
N ALA A 73 -3.61 -7.34 12.84
CA ALA A 73 -3.12 -8.63 13.33
C ALA A 73 -4.26 -9.63 13.61
N ASP A 74 -5.45 -9.13 13.91
CA ASP A 74 -6.66 -9.90 14.18
C ASP A 74 -7.40 -10.38 12.91
N CYS A 75 -6.86 -10.15 11.71
CA CYS A 75 -7.46 -10.62 10.46
C CYS A 75 -7.36 -12.15 10.22
N GLY A 76 -6.69 -12.87 11.12
CA GLY A 76 -6.58 -14.33 11.09
C GLY A 76 -5.54 -14.91 10.13
N GLN A 77 -4.89 -14.07 9.30
CA GLN A 77 -3.86 -14.49 8.35
C GLN A 77 -2.71 -13.50 8.30
N ARG A 78 -1.55 -13.98 7.85
CA ARG A 78 -0.40 -13.10 7.62
C ARG A 78 -0.61 -12.28 6.35
N VAL A 79 -0.65 -10.96 6.48
CA VAL A 79 -0.81 -10.00 5.38
C VAL A 79 0.34 -9.00 5.34
N TYR A 80 0.53 -8.40 4.18
CA TYR A 80 1.57 -7.43 3.91
C TYR A 80 0.95 -6.12 3.42
N PRO A 81 1.52 -4.96 3.78
CA PRO A 81 1.03 -3.69 3.27
C PRO A 81 1.33 -3.56 1.77
N VAL A 82 0.35 -3.08 1.01
CA VAL A 82 0.49 -2.72 -0.40
C VAL A 82 0.95 -1.27 -0.47
N GLY A 83 2.23 -1.08 -0.70
CA GLY A 83 2.85 0.22 -0.64
C GLY A 83 3.03 0.75 0.80
N ARG A 84 3.24 2.05 0.92
CA ARG A 84 3.55 2.67 2.20
C ARG A 84 2.83 4.01 2.38
N LEU A 85 2.54 4.32 3.64
CA LEU A 85 2.26 5.65 4.14
C LEU A 85 3.31 6.02 5.20
N ASP A 86 3.79 7.24 5.17
CA ASP A 86 4.72 7.74 6.19
C ASP A 86 4.10 7.68 7.59
N MET A 87 4.92 7.70 8.63
CA MET A 87 4.48 7.68 10.01
C MET A 87 3.60 8.89 10.35
N ASP A 88 3.88 10.05 9.76
CA ASP A 88 3.15 11.30 9.93
C ASP A 88 1.98 11.48 8.94
N SER A 89 1.69 10.46 8.11
CA SER A 89 0.56 10.41 7.19
C SER A 89 -0.49 9.42 7.66
N GLU A 90 -1.75 9.63 7.25
CA GLU A 90 -2.89 8.83 7.67
C GLU A 90 -3.78 8.42 6.48
N GLY A 91 -4.76 7.56 6.74
CA GLY A 91 -5.79 7.19 5.78
C GLY A 91 -5.62 5.80 5.19
N LEU A 92 -6.11 5.61 3.97
CA LEU A 92 -6.24 4.34 3.28
C LEU A 92 -4.89 3.66 3.08
N LEU A 93 -4.72 2.47 3.65
CA LEU A 93 -3.59 1.58 3.41
C LEU A 93 -4.13 0.18 3.16
N LEU A 94 -3.79 -0.39 2.00
CA LEU A 94 -4.19 -1.74 1.63
C LEU A 94 -3.23 -2.78 2.21
N PHE A 95 -3.78 -3.96 2.54
CA PHE A 95 -3.01 -5.14 2.94
C PHE A 95 -3.54 -6.37 2.20
N THR A 96 -2.65 -7.31 1.88
CA THR A 96 -3.02 -8.59 1.28
C THR A 96 -1.93 -9.65 1.52
N ASN A 97 -2.29 -10.93 1.35
CA ASN A 97 -1.35 -12.05 1.21
C ASN A 97 -1.14 -12.45 -0.28
N ASP A 98 -1.81 -11.76 -1.23
CA ASP A 98 -1.63 -11.93 -2.68
C ASP A 98 -0.48 -11.04 -3.18
N GLY A 99 0.69 -11.64 -3.41
CA GLY A 99 1.86 -10.93 -3.89
C GLY A 99 1.71 -10.40 -5.33
N ALA A 100 0.96 -11.08 -6.20
CA ALA A 100 0.73 -10.65 -7.57
C ALA A 100 -0.14 -9.39 -7.61
N PHE A 101 -1.22 -9.39 -6.84
CA PHE A 101 -2.09 -8.22 -6.65
C PHE A 101 -1.31 -7.03 -6.06
N ALA A 102 -0.53 -7.26 -5.00
CA ALA A 102 0.28 -6.21 -4.39
C ALA A 102 1.29 -5.60 -5.39
N ASN A 103 2.00 -6.45 -6.14
CA ASN A 103 2.95 -6.00 -7.16
C ASN A 103 2.27 -5.15 -8.24
N ARG A 104 1.08 -5.57 -8.70
CA ARG A 104 0.30 -4.80 -9.69
C ARG A 104 0.01 -3.37 -9.20
N LEU A 105 -0.45 -3.20 -7.97
CA LEU A 105 -0.80 -1.89 -7.42
C LEU A 105 0.42 -1.00 -7.12
N MET A 106 1.56 -1.62 -6.81
CA MET A 106 2.78 -0.88 -6.46
C MET A 106 3.67 -0.57 -7.66
N HIS A 107 3.55 -1.32 -8.76
CA HIS A 107 4.46 -1.18 -9.88
C HIS A 107 4.18 0.12 -10.67
N PRO A 108 5.18 0.99 -10.88
CA PRO A 108 5.00 2.32 -11.49
C PRO A 108 4.30 2.32 -12.85
N LYS A 109 4.47 1.24 -13.66
CA LYS A 109 3.86 1.13 -14.99
C LYS A 109 2.33 1.12 -15.00
N HIS A 110 1.69 0.81 -13.86
CA HIS A 110 0.23 0.74 -13.78
C HIS A 110 -0.40 2.07 -13.38
N GLU A 111 0.41 3.05 -12.99
CA GLU A 111 -0.01 4.44 -12.70
C GLU A 111 -1.26 4.55 -11.82
N VAL A 112 -1.39 3.65 -10.82
CA VAL A 112 -2.56 3.61 -9.95
C VAL A 112 -2.73 4.95 -9.23
N GLU A 113 -3.84 5.63 -9.50
CA GLU A 113 -4.17 6.91 -8.90
C GLU A 113 -4.28 6.84 -7.38
N LYS A 114 -3.74 7.84 -6.71
CA LYS A 114 -3.87 8.02 -5.27
C LYS A 114 -4.34 9.44 -4.97
N ALA A 115 -5.51 9.57 -4.33
CA ALA A 115 -6.06 10.84 -3.92
C ALA A 115 -5.83 11.11 -2.44
N TYR A 116 -5.42 12.33 -2.13
CA TYR A 116 -5.14 12.77 -0.76
C TYR A 116 -5.87 14.06 -0.43
N LEU A 117 -6.40 14.14 0.78
CA LEU A 117 -6.75 15.42 1.42
C LEU A 117 -5.50 15.98 2.10
N VAL A 118 -5.18 17.21 1.75
CA VAL A 118 -4.00 17.91 2.24
C VAL A 118 -4.43 19.17 2.97
N GLN A 119 -3.89 19.38 4.15
CA GLN A 119 -3.95 20.65 4.87
C GLN A 119 -2.56 21.26 4.91
N VAL A 120 -2.43 22.51 4.50
CA VAL A 120 -1.17 23.25 4.51
C VAL A 120 -1.29 24.54 5.29
N SER A 121 -0.14 25.09 5.73
CA SER A 121 0.06 26.49 6.11
C SER A 121 0.96 27.20 5.12
N GLY A 122 1.05 28.51 5.20
CA GLY A 122 1.79 29.34 4.27
C GLY A 122 1.15 29.46 2.88
N PHE A 123 -0.17 29.20 2.79
CA PHE A 123 -0.92 29.23 1.54
C PHE A 123 -1.00 30.63 0.93
N SER A 124 -0.85 30.68 -0.40
CA SER A 124 -1.34 31.76 -1.26
C SER A 124 -1.82 31.17 -2.58
N GLN A 125 -2.65 31.91 -3.31
CA GLN A 125 -3.14 31.49 -4.64
C GLN A 125 -1.98 31.27 -5.63
N GLU A 126 -0.93 32.05 -5.54
CA GLU A 126 0.25 31.92 -6.39
C GLU A 126 0.99 30.62 -6.11
N LYS A 127 1.29 30.30 -4.84
CA LYS A 127 1.92 29.06 -4.42
C LYS A 127 1.10 27.84 -4.80
N PHE A 128 -0.23 27.92 -4.71
CA PHE A 128 -1.11 26.84 -5.13
C PHE A 128 -1.07 26.60 -6.65
N ARG A 129 -0.97 27.67 -7.45
CA ARG A 129 -0.76 27.53 -8.91
C ARG A 129 0.60 26.92 -9.23
N GLN A 130 1.65 27.26 -8.48
CA GLN A 130 2.98 26.67 -8.64
C GLN A 130 2.97 25.16 -8.39
N LEU A 131 2.14 24.67 -7.44
CA LEU A 131 2.01 23.26 -7.15
C LEU A 131 1.49 22.44 -8.36
N ALA A 132 0.74 23.08 -9.26
CA ALA A 132 0.24 22.45 -10.49
C ALA A 132 1.27 22.45 -11.63
N GLN A 133 2.40 23.15 -11.46
CA GLN A 133 3.46 23.20 -12.47
C GLN A 133 4.38 21.98 -12.35
N PRO A 134 5.14 21.66 -13.40
CA PRO A 134 6.16 20.63 -13.34
C PRO A 134 7.19 20.92 -12.25
N ILE A 135 7.31 20.02 -11.29
CA ILE A 135 8.27 20.08 -10.19
C ILE A 135 9.36 19.04 -10.41
N VAL A 136 10.60 19.38 -10.12
CA VAL A 136 11.74 18.45 -10.16
C VAL A 136 12.11 18.09 -8.72
N LEU A 137 12.09 16.79 -8.39
CA LEU A 137 12.53 16.26 -7.11
C LEU A 137 13.66 15.25 -7.36
N ASP A 138 14.83 15.48 -6.77
CA ASP A 138 16.02 14.61 -6.95
C ASP A 138 16.39 14.35 -8.42
N GLY A 139 16.33 15.40 -9.25
CA GLY A 139 16.62 15.30 -10.70
C GLY A 139 15.50 14.64 -11.53
N TYR A 140 14.43 14.20 -10.90
CA TYR A 140 13.29 13.59 -11.58
C TYR A 140 12.13 14.59 -11.70
N ARG A 141 11.62 14.74 -12.92
CA ARG A 141 10.45 15.58 -13.21
C ARG A 141 9.17 14.86 -12.81
N ILE A 142 8.51 15.35 -11.76
CA ILE A 142 7.24 14.82 -11.27
C ILE A 142 6.14 15.10 -12.30
N GLN A 143 5.25 14.13 -12.51
CA GLN A 143 4.03 14.37 -13.29
C GLN A 143 3.16 15.40 -12.56
N PRO A 144 2.61 16.40 -13.29
CA PRO A 144 1.72 17.38 -12.69
C PRO A 144 0.54 16.71 -12.00
N PRO A 145 0.25 17.03 -10.74
CA PRO A 145 -0.90 16.45 -10.04
C PRO A 145 -2.20 17.10 -10.51
N VAL A 146 -3.32 16.39 -10.30
CA VAL A 146 -4.64 17.02 -10.35
C VAL A 146 -4.93 17.64 -8.98
N LEU A 147 -5.28 18.93 -8.96
CA LEU A 147 -5.54 19.70 -7.75
C LEU A 147 -7.00 20.15 -7.70
N ARG A 148 -7.64 19.97 -6.56
CA ARG A 148 -8.97 20.49 -6.28
C ARG A 148 -8.95 21.32 -5.00
N PHE A 149 -9.13 22.62 -5.13
CA PHE A 149 -9.27 23.52 -3.99
C PHE A 149 -10.57 23.20 -3.23
N LEU A 150 -10.51 23.18 -1.91
CA LEU A 150 -11.68 22.93 -1.05
C LEU A 150 -12.03 24.16 -0.20
N ALA A 151 -11.09 24.65 0.58
CA ALA A 151 -11.30 25.80 1.46
C ALA A 151 -9.97 26.42 1.92
N SER A 152 -9.99 27.72 2.23
CA SER A 152 -8.87 28.38 2.91
C SER A 152 -9.38 29.31 4.01
N LYS A 153 -8.53 29.49 5.04
CA LYS A 153 -8.76 30.44 6.14
C LYS A 153 -7.40 30.98 6.60
N GLY A 154 -7.18 32.27 6.40
CA GLY A 154 -5.87 32.89 6.63
C GLY A 154 -4.80 32.27 5.75
N ASP A 155 -3.70 31.86 6.35
CA ASP A 155 -2.57 31.18 5.69
C ASP A 155 -2.76 29.66 5.57
N LYS A 156 -3.91 29.10 5.98
CA LYS A 156 -4.20 27.66 5.90
C LYS A 156 -5.11 27.37 4.72
N CYS A 157 -4.85 26.24 4.05
CA CYS A 157 -5.67 25.76 2.96
C CYS A 157 -5.87 24.23 3.07
N ASN A 158 -7.08 23.79 2.69
CA ASN A 158 -7.39 22.38 2.46
C ASN A 158 -7.65 22.19 0.96
N PHE A 159 -7.06 21.16 0.39
CA PHE A 159 -7.25 20.78 -1.01
C PHE A 159 -7.12 19.28 -1.19
N GLU A 160 -7.66 18.77 -2.27
CA GLU A 160 -7.42 17.41 -2.73
C GLU A 160 -6.31 17.42 -3.79
N ILE A 161 -5.41 16.45 -3.70
CA ILE A 161 -4.35 16.21 -4.69
C ILE A 161 -4.41 14.76 -5.16
N ILE A 162 -4.38 14.57 -6.48
CA ILE A 162 -4.33 13.23 -7.10
C ILE A 162 -2.98 13.10 -7.79
N ILE A 163 -2.29 11.99 -7.51
CA ILE A 163 -1.00 11.62 -8.10
C ILE A 163 -1.05 10.20 -8.63
N HIS A 164 -0.28 9.90 -9.68
CA HIS A 164 -0.15 8.58 -10.31
C HIS A 164 1.10 7.81 -9.87
N GLU A 165 1.98 8.47 -9.15
CA GLU A 165 3.23 7.91 -8.62
C GLU A 165 3.29 8.09 -7.10
N GLY A 166 4.26 7.46 -6.43
CA GLY A 166 4.36 7.51 -4.97
C GLY A 166 5.81 7.55 -4.50
N ARG A 167 6.55 8.61 -4.87
CA ARG A 167 7.93 8.80 -4.43
C ARG A 167 8.00 9.16 -2.96
N ASN A 168 9.19 8.94 -2.38
CA ASN A 168 9.41 9.25 -0.96
C ASN A 168 8.98 10.68 -0.63
N ARG A 169 7.99 10.81 0.29
CA ARG A 169 7.42 12.07 0.78
C ARG A 169 7.02 13.07 -0.32
N GLN A 170 6.62 12.57 -1.50
CA GLN A 170 6.42 13.36 -2.71
C GLN A 170 5.54 14.60 -2.48
N ILE A 171 4.32 14.44 -1.98
CA ILE A 171 3.37 15.56 -1.79
C ILE A 171 3.93 16.59 -0.81
N ARG A 172 4.60 16.16 0.27
CA ARG A 172 5.21 17.08 1.25
C ARG A 172 6.31 17.90 0.61
N ARG A 173 7.17 17.26 -0.16
CA ARG A 173 8.27 17.92 -0.87
C ARG A 173 7.76 18.86 -1.97
N MET A 174 6.71 18.47 -2.70
CA MET A 174 6.07 19.34 -3.67
C MET A 174 5.50 20.60 -3.01
N CYS A 175 4.79 20.47 -1.90
CA CYS A 175 4.28 21.61 -1.13
C CYS A 175 5.42 22.50 -0.59
N GLU A 176 6.48 21.90 -0.09
CA GLU A 176 7.67 22.60 0.41
C GLU A 176 8.37 23.40 -0.69
N THR A 177 8.55 22.79 -1.87
CA THR A 177 9.09 23.49 -3.06
C THR A 177 8.22 24.68 -3.47
N ALA A 178 6.90 24.58 -3.31
CA ALA A 178 5.97 25.69 -3.53
C ALA A 178 5.90 26.68 -2.33
N GLY A 179 6.73 26.51 -1.29
CA GLY A 179 6.77 27.37 -0.11
C GLY A 179 5.59 27.19 0.87
N MET A 180 4.97 26.01 0.89
CA MET A 180 3.88 25.64 1.81
C MET A 180 4.30 24.47 2.70
N GLN A 181 3.83 24.44 3.96
CA GLN A 181 4.09 23.37 4.90
C GLN A 181 2.86 22.46 5.06
N VAL A 182 3.03 21.15 4.87
CA VAL A 182 1.94 20.18 5.07
C VAL A 182 1.73 19.92 6.56
N LEU A 183 0.56 20.28 7.05
CA LEU A 183 0.11 20.06 8.43
C LEU A 183 -0.55 18.70 8.60
N ARG A 184 -1.36 18.28 7.59
CA ARG A 184 -2.06 17.01 7.57
C ARG A 184 -2.08 16.43 6.17
N LEU A 185 -1.84 15.12 6.05
CA LEU A 185 -1.87 14.38 4.80
C LEU A 185 -2.64 13.08 5.01
N ARG A 186 -3.79 12.95 4.34
CA ARG A 186 -4.67 11.79 4.47
C ARG A 186 -4.96 11.19 3.09
N ARG A 187 -4.56 9.96 2.85
CA ARG A 187 -4.97 9.24 1.63
C ARG A 187 -6.41 8.80 1.74
N ILE A 188 -7.24 9.24 0.81
CA ILE A 188 -8.69 8.98 0.81
C ILE A 188 -9.12 8.01 -0.28
N ARG A 189 -8.28 7.77 -1.31
CA ARG A 189 -8.57 6.86 -2.42
C ARG A 189 -7.26 6.26 -2.96
N GLU A 190 -7.34 5.00 -3.39
CA GLU A 190 -6.30 4.32 -4.16
C GLU A 190 -6.98 3.46 -5.24
N GLY A 191 -6.72 3.76 -6.52
CA GLY A 191 -7.48 3.22 -7.63
C GLY A 191 -8.98 3.49 -7.47
N ALA A 192 -9.79 2.44 -7.55
CA ALA A 192 -11.24 2.49 -7.38
C ALA A 192 -11.69 2.49 -5.90
N VAL A 193 -10.80 2.13 -4.97
CA VAL A 193 -11.17 1.98 -3.54
C VAL A 193 -11.12 3.31 -2.82
N THR A 194 -12.21 3.68 -2.18
CA THR A 194 -12.32 4.89 -1.35
C THR A 194 -12.37 4.55 0.14
N LEU A 195 -11.76 5.41 0.96
CA LEU A 195 -11.72 5.22 2.41
C LEU A 195 -13.12 5.28 3.05
N GLY A 196 -14.00 6.12 2.51
CA GLY A 196 -15.35 6.30 3.03
C GLY A 196 -15.36 6.69 4.51
N ASN A 197 -16.30 6.10 5.25
CA ASN A 197 -16.51 6.35 6.68
C ASN A 197 -15.79 5.35 7.60
N LEU A 198 -14.81 4.61 7.09
CA LEU A 198 -14.04 3.67 7.94
C LEU A 198 -13.37 4.44 9.09
N PRO A 199 -13.65 4.12 10.37
CA PRO A 199 -13.07 4.84 11.50
C PRO A 199 -11.54 4.71 11.55
N LEU A 200 -10.89 5.70 12.15
CA LEU A 200 -9.43 5.72 12.29
C LEU A 200 -8.94 4.51 13.10
N GLY A 201 -7.90 3.84 12.64
CA GLY A 201 -7.34 2.63 13.26
C GLY A 201 -8.15 1.36 13.01
N LYS A 202 -9.27 1.44 12.28
CA LYS A 202 -10.08 0.28 11.92
C LYS A 202 -9.77 -0.18 10.50
N TRP A 203 -10.01 -1.47 10.26
CA TRP A 203 -9.86 -2.11 8.96
C TRP A 203 -11.15 -2.85 8.58
N ARG A 204 -11.31 -3.15 7.30
CA ARG A 204 -12.33 -4.04 6.73
C ARG A 204 -11.78 -4.84 5.57
N HIS A 205 -12.45 -5.92 5.23
CA HIS A 205 -12.22 -6.58 3.95
C HIS A 205 -12.63 -5.67 2.78
N LEU A 206 -11.93 -5.80 1.67
CA LEU A 206 -12.40 -5.27 0.39
C LEU A 206 -13.56 -6.11 -0.12
N THR A 207 -14.49 -5.49 -0.85
CA THR A 207 -15.53 -6.23 -1.55
C THR A 207 -14.96 -6.91 -2.79
N HIS A 208 -15.68 -7.88 -3.34
CA HIS A 208 -15.28 -8.56 -4.56
C HIS A 208 -15.14 -7.57 -5.73
N GLU A 209 -16.04 -6.60 -5.84
CA GLU A 209 -16.01 -5.55 -6.85
C GLU A 209 -14.77 -4.66 -6.69
N GLU A 210 -14.44 -4.23 -5.46
CA GLU A 210 -13.24 -3.43 -5.19
C GLU A 210 -11.97 -4.17 -5.62
N VAL A 211 -11.86 -5.46 -5.27
CA VAL A 211 -10.71 -6.30 -5.69
C VAL A 211 -10.64 -6.43 -7.20
N LYS A 212 -11.77 -6.71 -7.86
CA LYS A 212 -11.87 -6.87 -9.33
C LYS A 212 -11.46 -5.58 -10.05
N GLU A 213 -11.89 -4.44 -9.55
CA GLU A 213 -11.57 -3.14 -10.16
C GLU A 213 -10.11 -2.75 -9.96
N LEU A 214 -9.50 -3.04 -8.81
CA LEU A 214 -8.08 -2.84 -8.56
C LEU A 214 -7.19 -3.80 -9.38
N ALA A 215 -7.71 -4.96 -9.76
CA ALA A 215 -7.01 -5.96 -10.57
C ALA A 215 -7.08 -5.71 -12.08
N ARG A 216 -7.86 -4.76 -12.56
CA ARG A 216 -7.91 -4.34 -13.97
C ARG A 216 -6.70 -3.49 -14.35
#